data_f8b26b3f2f02a7e3fec0a9acee74157d
#
_entry.id   f8b26b3f2f02a7e3fec0a9acee74157d
#
_cell.length_a   1.000
_cell.length_b   1.000
_cell.length_c   1.000
_cell.angle_alpha   90.00
_cell.angle_beta   90.00
_cell.angle_gamma   90.00
#
_symmetry.space_group_name_H-M   'P 1'
#
loop_
_entity.id
_entity.type
_entity.pdbx_description
1 polymer ?
#
loop_
_entity_poly.entity_id
_entity_poly.type
_entity_poly.pdbx_seq_one_letter_code
_entity_poly.pdbx_strand_id
1 'polypeptide(L)'
;EEVVDEKIAAYLKENHITTRPYDAIYDYVKEIPADACVLMNGNTVNYRITSSLKKEIRIVDQPNPTEIMKAVKNPVEVENIRKAHVKDGVAFTKFMYWLKTNIGKIPMTEISASDYLEARRREQDNFIELSFDTICAYGPNAAMMHYAATPESDAELKPEGFLLVDSGGQYLDGTTDITRTYSLGELTDEEKTYYTWVLKCHIDIAK
;
A
#
# COMPACT_ATOMS: atom_id res chain seq x y z
N GLU A 1 -7.45 -16.51 18.29
CA GLU A 1 -8.64 -17.31 18.64
C GLU A 1 -9.95 -16.54 18.36
N GLU A 2 -10.02 -15.24 18.51
CA GLU A 2 -11.22 -14.43 18.26
C GLU A 2 -11.59 -14.27 16.78
N VAL A 3 -10.69 -14.58 15.85
CA VAL A 3 -10.86 -14.38 14.40
C VAL A 3 -11.41 -15.62 13.69
N VAL A 4 -11.39 -16.77 14.32
CA VAL A 4 -11.82 -18.05 13.71
C VAL A 4 -13.20 -18.42 14.21
N ASP A 5 -14.23 -17.99 13.45
CA ASP A 5 -15.62 -18.40 13.69
C ASP A 5 -15.88 -19.86 13.24
N GLU A 6 -17.08 -20.37 13.49
CA GLU A 6 -17.46 -21.76 13.15
C GLU A 6 -17.36 -22.05 11.65
N LYS A 7 -17.66 -21.06 10.79
CA LYS A 7 -17.59 -21.20 9.34
C LYS A 7 -16.15 -21.32 8.86
N ILE A 8 -15.27 -20.46 9.40
CA ILE A 8 -13.83 -20.49 9.12
C ILE A 8 -13.22 -21.80 9.66
N ALA A 9 -13.60 -22.24 10.88
CA ALA A 9 -13.14 -23.49 11.44
C ALA A 9 -13.52 -24.70 10.58
N ALA A 10 -14.75 -24.73 10.06
CA ALA A 10 -15.20 -25.80 9.16
C ALA A 10 -14.37 -25.80 7.85
N TYR A 11 -14.17 -24.64 7.23
CA TYR A 11 -13.33 -24.50 6.03
C TYR A 11 -11.89 -24.96 6.26
N LEU A 12 -11.27 -24.54 7.36
CA LEU A 12 -9.90 -24.95 7.70
C LEU A 12 -9.79 -26.46 7.86
N LYS A 13 -10.75 -27.08 8.54
CA LYS A 13 -10.82 -28.53 8.75
C LYS A 13 -10.99 -29.29 7.43
N GLU A 14 -11.90 -28.86 6.56
CA GLU A 14 -12.15 -29.44 5.23
C GLU A 14 -10.89 -29.40 4.35
N ASN A 15 -10.10 -28.32 4.46
CA ASN A 15 -8.87 -28.12 3.69
C ASN A 15 -7.61 -28.64 4.41
N HIS A 16 -7.76 -29.42 5.49
CA HIS A 16 -6.64 -30.00 6.26
C HIS A 16 -5.65 -28.95 6.80
N ILE A 17 -6.13 -27.72 7.10
CA ILE A 17 -5.33 -26.64 7.65
C ILE A 17 -5.40 -26.70 9.18
N THR A 18 -4.24 -26.80 9.83
CA THR A 18 -4.11 -26.76 11.28
C THR A 18 -3.71 -25.36 11.73
N THR A 19 -4.45 -24.78 12.67
CA THR A 19 -4.11 -23.50 13.30
C THR A 19 -3.46 -23.73 14.67
N ARG A 20 -2.56 -22.83 15.05
CA ARG A 20 -1.88 -22.83 16.36
C ARG A 20 -1.84 -21.38 16.88
N PRO A 21 -1.70 -21.16 18.20
CA PRO A 21 -1.41 -19.83 18.73
C PRO A 21 -0.18 -19.23 18.05
N TYR A 22 -0.17 -17.90 17.86
CA TYR A 22 0.87 -17.20 17.12
C TYR A 22 2.28 -17.50 17.64
N ASP A 23 2.47 -17.47 18.95
CA ASP A 23 3.78 -17.72 19.57
C ASP A 23 4.22 -19.20 19.58
N ALA A 24 3.33 -20.12 19.23
CA ALA A 24 3.67 -21.55 19.16
C ALA A 24 4.72 -21.86 18.09
N ILE A 25 4.98 -20.94 17.16
CA ILE A 25 6.03 -21.07 16.14
C ILE A 25 7.41 -21.30 16.78
N TYR A 26 7.71 -20.65 17.90
CA TYR A 26 9.01 -20.77 18.55
C TYR A 26 9.24 -22.14 19.18
N ASP A 27 8.19 -22.79 19.66
CA ASP A 27 8.28 -24.17 20.16
C ASP A 27 8.30 -25.17 19.00
N TYR A 28 7.50 -24.92 17.96
CA TYR A 28 7.50 -25.74 16.76
C TYR A 28 8.90 -25.83 16.13
N VAL A 29 9.63 -24.71 15.99
CA VAL A 29 10.98 -24.75 15.39
C VAL A 29 12.01 -25.49 16.24
N LYS A 30 11.83 -25.60 17.57
CA LYS A 30 12.66 -26.42 18.45
C LYS A 30 12.45 -27.93 18.23
N GLU A 31 11.25 -28.33 17.74
CA GLU A 31 10.91 -29.72 17.46
C GLU A 31 11.50 -30.23 16.15
N ILE A 32 11.96 -29.33 15.26
CA ILE A 32 12.56 -29.71 13.98
C ILE A 32 13.72 -30.69 14.24
N PRO A 33 13.77 -31.85 13.52
CA PRO A 33 14.85 -32.83 13.66
C PRO A 33 16.23 -32.23 13.46
N ALA A 34 17.20 -32.69 14.22
CA ALA A 34 18.58 -32.16 14.15
C ALA A 34 19.27 -32.40 12.81
N ASP A 35 18.87 -33.42 12.07
CA ASP A 35 19.35 -33.76 10.74
C ASP A 35 18.61 -33.02 9.59
N ALA A 36 17.64 -32.19 9.94
CA ALA A 36 16.89 -31.42 8.96
C ALA A 36 17.75 -30.32 8.28
N CYS A 37 17.27 -29.89 7.11
CA CYS A 37 17.79 -28.75 6.40
C CYS A 37 16.71 -27.66 6.33
N VAL A 38 17.01 -26.47 6.86
CA VAL A 38 16.09 -25.34 6.88
C VAL A 38 16.60 -24.23 5.97
N LEU A 39 15.77 -23.84 5.01
CA LEU A 39 16.01 -22.66 4.19
C LEU A 39 15.38 -21.45 4.87
N MET A 40 16.14 -20.39 5.03
CA MET A 40 15.65 -19.12 5.56
C MET A 40 16.49 -17.97 4.97
N ASN A 41 15.90 -16.77 4.91
CA ASN A 41 16.65 -15.56 4.59
C ASN A 41 17.11 -14.90 5.90
N GLY A 42 18.39 -14.98 6.19
CA GLY A 42 19.00 -14.45 7.41
C GLY A 42 18.83 -12.94 7.60
N ASN A 43 18.59 -12.19 6.52
CA ASN A 43 18.38 -10.74 6.58
C ASN A 43 16.94 -10.35 7.00
N THR A 44 15.97 -11.26 6.84
CA THR A 44 14.54 -10.95 7.09
C THR A 44 13.92 -11.81 8.17
N VAL A 45 14.49 -12.97 8.50
CA VAL A 45 13.95 -13.86 9.51
C VAL A 45 14.13 -13.28 10.93
N ASN A 46 13.10 -13.46 11.75
CA ASN A 46 13.13 -13.04 13.14
C ASN A 46 14.22 -13.81 13.92
N TYR A 47 15.07 -13.06 14.67
CA TYR A 47 16.17 -13.61 15.46
C TYR A 47 15.72 -14.70 16.44
N ARG A 48 14.55 -14.57 17.08
CA ARG A 48 14.04 -15.59 18.01
C ARG A 48 13.75 -16.93 17.32
N ILE A 49 13.35 -16.91 16.04
CA ILE A 49 13.20 -18.13 15.23
C ILE A 49 14.56 -18.79 15.03
N THR A 50 15.57 -18.04 14.58
CA THR A 50 16.90 -18.59 14.32
C THR A 50 17.56 -19.11 15.57
N SER A 51 17.44 -18.39 16.70
CA SER A 51 18.00 -18.80 17.99
C SER A 51 17.27 -19.98 18.65
N SER A 52 16.05 -20.30 18.20
CA SER A 52 15.27 -21.46 18.67
C SER A 52 15.61 -22.75 17.92
N LEU A 53 16.28 -22.70 16.79
CA LEU A 53 16.72 -23.89 16.05
C LEU A 53 17.86 -24.62 16.77
N LYS A 54 17.87 -25.94 16.62
CA LYS A 54 19.00 -26.75 17.11
C LYS A 54 20.27 -26.44 16.32
N LYS A 55 21.42 -26.44 16.99
CA LYS A 55 22.73 -26.06 16.37
C LYS A 55 23.18 -27.01 15.25
N GLU A 56 22.69 -28.24 15.27
CA GLU A 56 23.02 -29.27 14.29
C GLU A 56 22.27 -29.12 12.97
N ILE A 57 21.18 -28.35 12.94
CA ILE A 57 20.37 -28.13 11.74
C ILE A 57 21.21 -27.41 10.71
N ARG A 58 21.24 -27.95 9.49
CA ARG A 58 21.86 -27.28 8.34
C ARG A 58 20.98 -26.13 7.88
N ILE A 59 21.49 -24.92 7.94
CA ILE A 59 20.83 -23.72 7.43
C ILE A 59 21.29 -23.43 6.01
N VAL A 60 20.35 -23.20 5.11
CA VAL A 60 20.56 -22.65 3.77
C VAL A 60 20.10 -21.22 3.80
N ASP A 61 21.04 -20.28 3.86
CA ASP A 61 20.75 -18.83 3.90
C ASP A 61 20.57 -18.32 2.46
N GLN A 62 19.32 -18.21 2.04
CA GLN A 62 18.91 -17.73 0.73
C GLN A 62 17.54 -17.06 0.80
N PRO A 63 17.20 -16.18 -0.18
CA PRO A 63 15.86 -15.63 -0.31
C PRO A 63 14.79 -16.73 -0.32
N ASN A 64 13.66 -16.48 0.34
CA ASN A 64 12.57 -17.44 0.37
C ASN A 64 11.96 -17.58 -1.04
N PRO A 65 11.94 -18.77 -1.64
CA PRO A 65 11.41 -18.97 -3.00
C PRO A 65 9.93 -18.56 -3.12
N THR A 66 9.16 -18.61 -2.02
CA THR A 66 7.75 -18.20 -2.02
C THR A 66 7.58 -16.69 -2.26
N GLU A 67 8.58 -15.86 -1.97
CA GLU A 67 8.57 -14.43 -2.29
C GLU A 67 8.51 -14.21 -3.81
N ILE A 68 9.35 -14.91 -4.55
CA ILE A 68 9.36 -14.85 -6.03
C ILE A 68 8.08 -15.46 -6.60
N MET A 69 7.63 -16.61 -6.07
CA MET A 69 6.38 -17.25 -6.52
C MET A 69 5.18 -16.33 -6.32
N LYS A 70 5.10 -15.59 -5.21
CA LYS A 70 4.06 -14.59 -4.95
C LYS A 70 4.20 -13.36 -5.86
N ALA A 71 5.42 -12.94 -6.18
CA ALA A 71 5.67 -11.76 -7.01
C ALA A 71 5.22 -11.98 -8.47
N VAL A 72 5.30 -13.21 -8.97
CA VAL A 72 4.85 -13.57 -10.33
C VAL A 72 3.36 -13.90 -10.30
N LYS A 73 2.54 -12.95 -10.76
CA LYS A 73 1.08 -13.06 -10.78
C LYS A 73 0.61 -14.02 -11.88
N ASN A 74 -0.40 -14.82 -11.57
CA ASN A 74 -1.08 -15.65 -12.56
C ASN A 74 -2.07 -14.81 -13.41
N PRO A 75 -2.62 -15.34 -14.51
CA PRO A 75 -3.53 -14.59 -15.38
C PRO A 75 -4.79 -14.06 -14.69
N VAL A 76 -5.32 -14.77 -13.68
CA VAL A 76 -6.51 -14.35 -12.92
C VAL A 76 -6.17 -13.15 -12.03
N GLU A 77 -5.04 -13.19 -11.33
CA GLU A 77 -4.56 -12.07 -10.52
C GLU A 77 -4.29 -10.83 -11.39
N VAL A 78 -3.65 -11.00 -12.56
CA VAL A 78 -3.38 -9.89 -13.48
C VAL A 78 -4.68 -9.23 -13.95
N GLU A 79 -5.69 -10.02 -14.35
CA GLU A 79 -6.98 -9.49 -14.80
C GLU A 79 -7.69 -8.75 -13.67
N ASN A 80 -7.69 -9.29 -12.47
CA ASN A 80 -8.33 -8.69 -11.32
C ASN A 80 -7.62 -7.39 -10.91
N ILE A 81 -6.29 -7.35 -10.89
CA ILE A 81 -5.52 -6.12 -10.63
C ILE A 81 -5.86 -5.04 -11.66
N ARG A 82 -5.99 -5.38 -12.94
CA ARG A 82 -6.42 -4.42 -13.97
C ARG A 82 -7.80 -3.85 -13.67
N LYS A 83 -8.77 -4.68 -13.27
CA LYS A 83 -10.10 -4.23 -12.88
C LYS A 83 -10.06 -3.31 -11.67
N ALA A 84 -9.28 -3.65 -10.64
CA ALA A 84 -9.10 -2.81 -9.46
C ALA A 84 -8.55 -1.43 -9.86
N HIS A 85 -7.54 -1.37 -10.74
CA HIS A 85 -6.97 -0.10 -11.20
C HIS A 85 -7.94 0.73 -12.06
N VAL A 86 -8.82 0.11 -12.83
CA VAL A 86 -9.87 0.83 -13.57
C VAL A 86 -10.87 1.47 -12.58
N LYS A 87 -11.34 0.73 -11.59
CA LYS A 87 -12.26 1.25 -10.56
C LYS A 87 -11.63 2.39 -9.76
N ASP A 88 -10.41 2.18 -9.29
CA ASP A 88 -9.69 3.21 -8.56
C ASP A 88 -9.40 4.44 -9.44
N GLY A 89 -9.06 4.23 -10.71
CA GLY A 89 -8.88 5.30 -11.68
C GLY A 89 -10.14 6.14 -11.90
N VAL A 90 -11.33 5.51 -11.85
CA VAL A 90 -12.62 6.24 -11.89
C VAL A 90 -12.78 7.11 -10.64
N ALA A 91 -12.52 6.58 -9.45
CA ALA A 91 -12.58 7.32 -8.19
C ALA A 91 -11.61 8.52 -8.21
N PHE A 92 -10.38 8.26 -8.63
CA PHE A 92 -9.32 9.26 -8.72
C PHE A 92 -9.63 10.36 -9.77
N THR A 93 -10.21 9.98 -10.91
CA THR A 93 -10.65 10.94 -11.95
C THR A 93 -11.80 11.82 -11.47
N LYS A 94 -12.78 11.26 -10.74
CA LYS A 94 -13.85 12.04 -10.11
C LYS A 94 -13.29 13.05 -9.09
N PHE A 95 -12.32 12.62 -8.29
CA PHE A 95 -11.60 13.51 -7.37
C PHE A 95 -10.87 14.63 -8.12
N MET A 96 -10.10 14.31 -9.14
CA MET A 96 -9.41 15.31 -9.96
C MET A 96 -10.37 16.33 -10.56
N TYR A 97 -11.48 15.89 -11.12
CA TYR A 97 -12.51 16.76 -11.65
C TYR A 97 -13.09 17.69 -10.58
N TRP A 98 -13.44 17.15 -9.41
CA TRP A 98 -13.96 17.93 -8.29
C TRP A 98 -12.94 18.95 -7.81
N LEU A 99 -11.69 18.56 -7.62
CA LEU A 99 -10.60 19.42 -7.18
C LEU A 99 -10.42 20.62 -8.15
N LYS A 100 -10.25 20.31 -9.44
CA LYS A 100 -10.02 21.34 -10.48
C LYS A 100 -11.19 22.29 -10.70
N THR A 101 -12.42 21.82 -10.51
CA THR A 101 -13.62 22.67 -10.70
C THR A 101 -13.97 23.53 -9.50
N ASN A 102 -13.51 23.16 -8.30
CA ASN A 102 -13.93 23.81 -7.06
C ASN A 102 -12.81 24.54 -6.31
N ILE A 103 -11.55 24.31 -6.66
CA ILE A 103 -10.42 25.03 -6.03
C ILE A 103 -10.61 26.54 -6.14
N GLY A 104 -10.47 27.26 -5.02
CA GLY A 104 -10.70 28.70 -4.93
C GLY A 104 -12.18 29.12 -4.93
N LYS A 105 -13.13 28.19 -5.07
CA LYS A 105 -14.58 28.47 -5.04
C LYS A 105 -15.26 28.01 -3.73
N ILE A 106 -14.74 26.95 -3.13
CA ILE A 106 -15.19 26.43 -1.83
C ILE A 106 -13.97 26.23 -0.92
N PRO A 107 -14.12 26.33 0.40
CA PRO A 107 -13.05 25.98 1.32
C PRO A 107 -12.64 24.51 1.14
N MET A 108 -11.34 24.28 1.02
CA MET A 108 -10.75 22.95 0.92
C MET A 108 -9.48 22.89 1.75
N THR A 109 -9.22 21.75 2.38
CA THR A 109 -8.00 21.45 3.11
C THR A 109 -7.42 20.11 2.64
N GLU A 110 -6.21 19.79 3.05
CA GLU A 110 -5.60 18.50 2.78
C GLU A 110 -6.47 17.33 3.28
N ILE A 111 -7.00 17.45 4.50
CA ILE A 111 -7.90 16.44 5.08
C ILE A 111 -9.20 16.34 4.28
N SER A 112 -9.86 17.47 4.00
CA SER A 112 -11.12 17.44 3.26
C SER A 112 -11.00 16.90 1.85
N ALA A 113 -9.85 17.12 1.21
CA ALA A 113 -9.51 16.57 -0.11
C ALA A 113 -9.27 15.07 -0.04
N SER A 114 -8.55 14.60 0.99
CA SER A 114 -8.34 13.18 1.27
C SER A 114 -9.67 12.46 1.51
N ASP A 115 -10.52 12.98 2.37
CA ASP A 115 -11.84 12.42 2.68
C ASP A 115 -12.74 12.34 1.45
N TYR A 116 -12.69 13.35 0.58
CA TYR A 116 -13.44 13.32 -0.67
C TYR A 116 -12.97 12.19 -1.59
N LEU A 117 -11.66 12.00 -1.72
CA LEU A 117 -11.11 10.91 -2.53
C LEU A 117 -11.50 9.54 -1.97
N GLU A 118 -11.39 9.34 -0.67
CA GLU A 118 -11.83 8.11 -0.01
C GLU A 118 -13.32 7.85 -0.26
N ALA A 119 -14.17 8.86 -0.15
CA ALA A 119 -15.60 8.74 -0.44
C ALA A 119 -15.85 8.26 -1.88
N ARG A 120 -15.03 8.68 -2.87
CA ARG A 120 -15.14 8.19 -4.27
C ARG A 120 -14.70 6.74 -4.41
N ARG A 121 -13.71 6.28 -3.63
CA ARG A 121 -13.30 4.88 -3.57
C ARG A 121 -14.37 3.99 -2.96
N ARG A 122 -15.02 4.45 -1.89
CA ARG A 122 -16.14 3.74 -1.23
C ARG A 122 -17.36 3.53 -2.13
N GLU A 123 -17.50 4.31 -3.22
CA GLU A 123 -18.53 4.10 -4.24
C GLU A 123 -18.22 2.94 -5.20
N GLN A 124 -16.99 2.44 -5.21
CA GLN A 124 -16.57 1.39 -6.13
C GLN A 124 -16.89 0.01 -5.55
N ASP A 125 -17.29 -0.90 -6.45
CA ASP A 125 -17.56 -2.28 -6.08
C ASP A 125 -16.33 -2.98 -5.49
N ASN A 126 -16.52 -3.78 -4.46
CA ASN A 126 -15.48 -4.57 -3.81
C ASN A 126 -14.40 -3.75 -3.07
N PHE A 127 -14.62 -2.47 -2.83
CA PHE A 127 -13.73 -1.67 -1.97
C PHE A 127 -13.86 -2.16 -0.51
N ILE A 128 -12.74 -2.36 0.15
CA ILE A 128 -12.65 -2.77 1.55
C ILE A 128 -12.25 -1.60 2.42
N GLU A 129 -11.06 -1.06 2.15
CA GLU A 129 -10.44 0.02 2.93
C GLU A 129 -9.34 0.72 2.11
N LEU A 130 -8.73 1.74 2.64
CA LEU A 130 -7.52 2.34 2.05
C LEU A 130 -6.36 1.34 2.14
N SER A 131 -5.49 1.32 1.12
CA SER A 131 -4.27 0.49 1.14
C SER A 131 -3.20 1.05 2.07
N PHE A 132 -3.23 2.35 2.30
CA PHE A 132 -2.43 3.11 3.26
C PHE A 132 -3.10 4.46 3.51
N ASP A 133 -2.70 5.15 4.59
CA ASP A 133 -3.20 6.50 4.89
C ASP A 133 -2.86 7.46 3.76
N THR A 134 -3.87 8.14 3.22
CA THR A 134 -3.69 9.05 2.09
C THR A 134 -2.71 10.17 2.43
N ILE A 135 -1.68 10.32 1.64
CA ILE A 135 -0.80 11.48 1.63
C ILE A 135 -1.43 12.52 0.72
N CYS A 136 -2.01 13.57 1.29
CA CYS A 136 -2.53 14.71 0.57
C CYS A 136 -1.79 15.94 1.08
N ALA A 137 -0.77 16.39 0.33
CA ALA A 137 0.23 17.32 0.83
C ALA A 137 0.33 18.56 -0.06
N TYR A 138 0.11 19.72 0.53
CA TYR A 138 0.13 21.03 -0.16
C TYR A 138 1.34 21.86 0.24
N GLY A 139 1.99 22.48 -0.73
CA GLY A 139 3.11 23.39 -0.51
C GLY A 139 4.25 22.72 0.30
N PRO A 140 4.70 23.34 1.42
CA PRO A 140 5.81 22.82 2.23
C PRO A 140 5.58 21.41 2.80
N ASN A 141 4.31 21.01 3.04
CA ASN A 141 3.98 19.68 3.57
C ASN A 141 4.38 18.57 2.60
N ALA A 142 4.37 18.85 1.29
CA ALA A 142 4.77 17.91 0.26
C ALA A 142 6.28 17.58 0.25
N ALA A 143 7.10 18.31 1.00
CA ALA A 143 8.51 18.00 1.18
C ALA A 143 8.78 16.89 2.22
N MET A 144 7.77 16.50 2.97
CA MET A 144 7.88 15.43 3.98
C MET A 144 7.44 14.08 3.40
N MET A 145 8.37 13.11 3.42
CA MET A 145 8.04 11.74 3.02
C MET A 145 7.02 11.15 4.00
N HIS A 146 6.03 10.42 3.49
CA HIS A 146 4.96 9.80 4.28
C HIS A 146 4.20 10.80 5.16
N TYR A 147 4.01 12.03 4.65
CA TYR A 147 3.23 13.05 5.36
C TYR A 147 1.80 12.57 5.61
N ALA A 148 1.32 12.76 6.83
CA ALA A 148 -0.07 12.58 7.20
C ALA A 148 -0.59 13.89 7.79
N ALA A 149 -1.61 14.48 7.19
CA ALA A 149 -2.24 15.68 7.71
C ALA A 149 -2.93 15.39 9.07
N THR A 150 -2.70 16.26 10.03
CA THR A 150 -3.39 16.26 11.32
C THR A 150 -4.22 17.54 11.44
N PRO A 151 -5.18 17.63 12.36
CA PRO A 151 -5.93 18.87 12.56
C PRO A 151 -5.04 20.11 12.79
N GLU A 152 -3.83 19.92 13.34
CA GLU A 152 -2.88 21.00 13.61
C GLU A 152 -2.04 21.37 12.38
N SER A 153 -1.77 20.43 11.47
CA SER A 153 -0.96 20.62 10.28
C SER A 153 -1.76 20.81 8.99
N ASP A 154 -3.08 20.58 9.03
CA ASP A 154 -3.99 20.62 7.88
C ASP A 154 -3.96 21.97 7.15
N ALA A 155 -3.38 21.97 5.97
CA ALA A 155 -3.22 23.19 5.19
C ALA A 155 -4.46 23.48 4.34
N GLU A 156 -4.87 24.75 4.29
CA GLU A 156 -5.88 25.24 3.35
C GLU A 156 -5.35 25.23 1.93
N LEU A 157 -6.07 24.59 1.01
CA LEU A 157 -5.72 24.55 -0.41
C LEU A 157 -6.10 25.86 -1.11
N LYS A 158 -5.14 26.47 -1.78
CA LYS A 158 -5.33 27.70 -2.55
C LYS A 158 -5.19 27.43 -4.05
N PRO A 159 -5.77 28.29 -4.92
CA PRO A 159 -5.64 28.15 -6.38
C PRO A 159 -4.24 28.56 -6.88
N GLU A 160 -3.19 28.03 -6.31
CA GLU A 160 -1.78 28.28 -6.61
C GLU A 160 -0.92 27.07 -6.22
N GLY A 161 0.26 26.92 -6.83
CA GLY A 161 1.23 25.89 -6.49
C GLY A 161 0.78 24.46 -6.82
N PHE A 162 1.35 23.51 -6.08
CA PHE A 162 1.12 22.08 -6.28
C PHE A 162 0.45 21.42 -5.07
N LEU A 163 -0.40 20.43 -5.38
CA LEU A 163 -0.90 19.43 -4.44
C LEU A 163 -0.37 18.07 -4.85
N LEU A 164 0.37 17.40 -3.96
CA LEU A 164 0.75 16.00 -4.12
C LEU A 164 -0.31 15.13 -3.45
N VAL A 165 -0.82 14.14 -4.19
CA VAL A 165 -1.76 13.15 -3.66
C VAL A 165 -1.23 11.76 -3.95
N ASP A 166 -0.91 11.03 -2.90
CA ASP A 166 -0.45 9.65 -2.93
C ASP A 166 -1.43 8.80 -2.10
N SER A 167 -2.06 7.82 -2.73
CA SER A 167 -3.19 7.12 -2.13
C SER A 167 -3.50 5.83 -2.85
N GLY A 168 -4.21 4.94 -2.20
CA GLY A 168 -4.64 3.69 -2.81
C GLY A 168 -5.79 3.02 -2.07
N GLY A 169 -6.29 1.94 -2.63
CA GLY A 169 -7.39 1.16 -2.06
C GLY A 169 -7.11 -0.35 -2.08
N GLN A 170 -7.60 -1.01 -1.04
CA GLN A 170 -7.74 -2.46 -1.00
C GLN A 170 -9.11 -2.82 -1.57
N TYR A 171 -9.09 -3.60 -2.63
CA TYR A 171 -10.28 -4.19 -3.25
C TYR A 171 -10.19 -5.70 -3.15
N LEU A 172 -11.33 -6.41 -3.16
CA LEU A 172 -11.30 -7.88 -3.27
C LEU A 172 -10.58 -8.35 -4.55
N ASP A 173 -10.53 -7.51 -5.57
CA ASP A 173 -9.85 -7.78 -6.84
C ASP A 173 -8.34 -7.51 -6.80
N GLY A 174 -7.86 -6.65 -5.90
CA GLY A 174 -6.45 -6.28 -5.79
C GLY A 174 -6.20 -4.97 -5.06
N THR A 175 -4.93 -4.63 -4.92
CA THR A 175 -4.46 -3.40 -4.26
C THR A 175 -4.06 -2.37 -5.30
N THR A 176 -4.40 -1.10 -5.05
CA THR A 176 -3.93 0.04 -5.84
C THR A 176 -3.05 0.97 -5.02
N ASP A 177 -2.18 1.67 -5.72
CA ASP A 177 -1.25 2.68 -5.20
C ASP A 177 -1.00 3.69 -6.33
N ILE A 178 -1.47 4.92 -6.16
CA ILE A 178 -1.48 5.95 -7.21
C ILE A 178 -1.01 7.27 -6.64
N THR A 179 0.08 7.80 -7.19
CA THR A 179 0.56 9.14 -6.88
C THR A 179 0.36 10.10 -8.05
N ARG A 180 -0.14 11.30 -7.78
CA ARG A 180 -0.20 12.41 -8.75
C ARG A 180 0.09 13.73 -8.08
N THR A 181 0.78 14.60 -8.81
CA THR A 181 1.00 16.00 -8.42
C THR A 181 0.18 16.91 -9.31
N TYR A 182 -0.73 17.67 -8.72
CA TYR A 182 -1.64 18.58 -9.42
C TYR A 182 -1.20 20.03 -9.27
N SER A 183 -1.20 20.78 -10.36
CA SER A 183 -1.20 22.24 -10.26
C SER A 183 -2.58 22.72 -9.82
N LEU A 184 -2.67 23.54 -8.79
CA LEU A 184 -3.95 24.10 -8.31
C LEU A 184 -4.28 25.46 -8.96
N GLY A 185 -3.32 26.08 -9.64
CA GLY A 185 -3.47 27.34 -10.34
C GLY A 185 -2.34 27.60 -11.33
N GLU A 186 -2.08 28.87 -11.63
CA GLU A 186 -0.92 29.24 -12.44
C GLU A 186 0.38 28.93 -11.70
N LEU A 187 1.33 28.34 -12.42
CA LEU A 187 2.64 27.99 -11.92
C LEU A 187 3.69 29.00 -12.37
N THR A 188 4.66 29.28 -11.52
CA THR A 188 5.86 30.02 -11.87
C THR A 188 6.73 29.23 -12.86
N ASP A 189 7.65 29.90 -13.54
CA ASP A 189 8.58 29.26 -14.48
C ASP A 189 9.58 28.34 -13.71
N GLU A 190 9.88 28.66 -12.47
CA GLU A 190 10.70 27.82 -11.58
C GLU A 190 9.98 26.51 -11.25
N GLU A 191 8.72 26.55 -10.82
CA GLU A 191 7.90 25.37 -10.55
C GLU A 191 7.76 24.47 -11.78
N LYS A 192 7.49 25.04 -12.96
CA LYS A 192 7.44 24.31 -14.24
C LYS A 192 8.78 23.63 -14.55
N THR A 193 9.88 24.31 -14.27
CA THR A 193 11.23 23.80 -14.51
C THR A 193 11.52 22.60 -13.63
N TYR A 194 11.30 22.71 -12.31
CA TYR A 194 11.53 21.60 -11.37
C TYR A 194 10.60 20.42 -11.64
N TYR A 195 9.32 20.67 -11.88
CA TYR A 195 8.38 19.61 -12.25
C TYR A 195 8.86 18.85 -13.50
N THR A 196 9.32 19.58 -14.51
CA THR A 196 9.83 19.01 -15.77
C THR A 196 11.09 18.16 -15.52
N TRP A 197 12.00 18.59 -14.67
CA TRP A 197 13.19 17.82 -14.32
C TRP A 197 12.85 16.52 -13.61
N VAL A 198 11.95 16.57 -12.62
CA VAL A 198 11.48 15.37 -11.92
C VAL A 198 10.80 14.40 -12.89
N LEU A 199 9.95 14.91 -13.79
CA LEU A 199 9.30 14.08 -14.82
C LEU A 199 10.32 13.42 -15.76
N LYS A 200 11.36 14.14 -16.19
CA LYS A 200 12.45 13.56 -16.99
C LYS A 200 13.16 12.43 -16.24
N CYS A 201 13.53 12.65 -14.96
CA CYS A 201 14.14 11.63 -14.13
C CYS A 201 13.24 10.40 -14.01
N HIS A 202 11.94 10.58 -13.76
CA HIS A 202 10.96 9.49 -13.69
C HIS A 202 10.91 8.68 -14.99
N ILE A 203 10.85 9.35 -16.16
CA ILE A 203 10.84 8.70 -17.47
C ILE A 203 12.15 7.92 -17.71
N ASP A 204 13.29 8.48 -17.31
CA ASP A 204 14.59 7.82 -17.52
C ASP A 204 14.79 6.59 -16.61
N ILE A 205 14.23 6.60 -15.40
CA ILE A 205 14.25 5.44 -14.50
C ILE A 205 13.31 4.33 -15.01
N ALA A 206 12.22 4.69 -15.70
CA ALA A 206 11.23 3.74 -16.21
C ALA A 206 11.65 3.05 -17.53
N LYS A 207 12.77 3.45 -18.15
CA LYS A 207 13.35 2.80 -19.36
C LYS A 207 14.11 1.54 -19.01
#